data_eb713e0ecc15d5de05e8381c811e2599
#
_entry.id   eb713e0ecc15d5de05e8381c811e2599
#
_cell.length_a   1.000
_cell.length_b   1.000
_cell.length_c   1.000
_cell.angle_alpha   90.00
_cell.angle_beta   90.00
_cell.angle_gamma   90.00
#
_symmetry.space_group_name_H-M   'P 1'
#
loop_
_entity.id
_entity.type
_entity.pdbx_description
1 polymer ?
#
loop_
_entity_poly.entity_id
_entity_poly.type
_entity_poly.pdbx_seq_one_letter_code
_entity_poly.pdbx_strand_id
1 'polypeptide(L)'
;MHRTYPLPSTLKQNVTAYTAKSGSKTYHGTYPTKYRTAAVHPKTCGKPSSGTKLKYGTQIYTVNELYLPGFANGYKDDFLVEDMGDVNCSKGFSPYWFDIYFGVKGSSTDKNAKTFGLKKNVSYETY
;
A
#
# COMPACT_ATOMS: atom_id res chain seq x y z
N MET A 1 15.31 -16.40 2.38
CA MET A 1 15.16 -15.11 3.07
C MET A 1 14.68 -15.32 4.49
N HIS A 2 15.24 -14.57 5.40
CA HIS A 2 14.92 -14.69 6.81
C HIS A 2 13.94 -13.59 7.23
N ARG A 3 12.80 -13.98 7.78
CA ARG A 3 11.81 -13.02 8.27
C ARG A 3 12.10 -12.64 9.71
N THR A 4 12.02 -11.35 9.99
CA THR A 4 12.12 -10.83 11.35
C THR A 4 10.72 -10.57 11.92
N TYR A 5 10.64 -10.31 13.22
CA TYR A 5 9.37 -9.89 13.82
C TYR A 5 9.02 -8.47 13.36
N PRO A 6 7.73 -8.14 13.26
CA PRO A 6 7.33 -6.78 12.90
C PRO A 6 7.93 -5.75 13.86
N LEU A 7 8.35 -4.61 13.32
CA LEU A 7 8.79 -3.50 14.13
C LEU A 7 7.59 -2.88 14.86
N PRO A 8 7.77 -2.33 16.07
CA PRO A 8 6.65 -1.69 16.77
C PRO A 8 5.90 -0.65 15.94
N SER A 9 6.60 0.08 15.08
CA SER A 9 5.99 1.10 14.21
C SER A 9 5.09 0.52 13.13
N THR A 10 5.22 -0.79 12.82
CA THR A 10 4.42 -1.46 11.78
C THR A 10 3.35 -2.39 12.35
N LEU A 11 3.08 -2.32 13.64
CA LEU A 11 2.01 -3.09 14.27
C LEU A 11 0.67 -2.38 14.11
N LYS A 12 -0.38 -3.14 13.79
CA LYS A 12 -1.77 -2.67 13.77
C LYS A 12 -1.99 -1.42 12.92
N GLN A 13 -1.48 -1.45 11.70
CA GLN A 13 -1.61 -0.34 10.77
C GLN A 13 -2.88 -0.45 9.92
N ASN A 14 -3.24 0.67 9.28
CA ASN A 14 -4.33 0.69 8.31
C ASN A 14 -3.82 0.27 6.93
N VAL A 15 -4.69 -0.39 6.15
CA VAL A 15 -4.42 -0.75 4.76
C VAL A 15 -5.65 -0.46 3.93
N THR A 16 -5.45 0.17 2.78
CA THR A 16 -6.53 0.50 1.84
C THR A 16 -6.16 0.04 0.43
N ALA A 17 -7.02 0.31 -0.52
CA ALA A 17 -6.79 -0.04 -1.92
C ALA A 17 -7.07 1.16 -2.81
N TYR A 18 -6.34 1.29 -3.91
CA TYR A 18 -6.55 2.39 -4.85
C TYR A 18 -6.46 1.93 -6.29
N THR A 19 -6.99 2.76 -7.17
CA THR A 19 -6.90 2.60 -8.61
C THR A 19 -6.30 3.87 -9.20
N ALA A 20 -5.78 3.78 -10.42
CA ALA A 20 -5.16 4.92 -11.07
C ALA A 20 -5.52 4.93 -12.56
N LYS A 21 -5.45 6.10 -13.18
CA LYS A 21 -5.65 6.27 -14.61
C LYS A 21 -4.68 5.39 -15.40
N SER A 22 -5.14 4.86 -16.53
CA SER A 22 -4.29 4.11 -17.45
C SER A 22 -3.06 4.93 -17.82
N GLY A 23 -1.89 4.32 -17.76
CA GLY A 23 -0.62 4.96 -18.10
C GLY A 23 -0.01 5.81 -16.98
N SER A 24 -0.68 5.96 -15.84
CA SER A 24 -0.13 6.71 -14.71
C SER A 24 1.08 5.99 -14.12
N LYS A 25 2.10 6.76 -13.79
CA LYS A 25 3.27 6.26 -13.07
C LYS A 25 3.13 6.54 -11.59
N THR A 26 3.84 5.77 -10.79
CA THR A 26 3.98 6.01 -9.36
C THR A 26 4.83 7.25 -9.10
N TYR A 27 4.82 7.75 -7.88
CA TYR A 27 5.72 8.82 -7.46
C TYR A 27 7.19 8.45 -7.66
N HIS A 28 7.51 7.17 -7.58
CA HIS A 28 8.88 6.68 -7.82
C HIS A 28 9.24 6.68 -9.31
N GLY A 29 8.26 6.92 -10.20
CA GLY A 29 8.48 6.95 -11.64
C GLY A 29 8.38 5.59 -12.33
N THR A 30 7.91 4.58 -11.62
CA THR A 30 7.68 3.24 -12.18
C THR A 30 6.21 3.08 -12.58
N TYR A 31 5.92 2.10 -13.43
CA TYR A 31 4.54 1.72 -13.67
C TYR A 31 4.08 0.79 -12.55
N PRO A 32 2.92 1.05 -11.95
CA PRO A 32 2.46 0.22 -10.83
C PRO A 32 2.08 -1.18 -11.28
N THR A 33 2.31 -2.15 -10.42
CA THR A 33 1.93 -3.55 -10.64
C THR A 33 0.70 -3.87 -9.79
N LYS A 34 -0.33 -4.35 -10.46
CA LYS A 34 -1.61 -4.72 -9.85
C LYS A 34 -1.39 -5.72 -8.71
N TYR A 35 -1.98 -5.44 -7.55
CA TYR A 35 -1.91 -6.26 -6.33
C TYR A 35 -0.49 -6.40 -5.75
N ARG A 36 0.45 -5.58 -6.17
CA ARG A 36 1.82 -5.61 -5.66
C ARG A 36 2.29 -4.24 -5.20
N THR A 37 2.09 -3.20 -6.01
CA THR A 37 2.55 -1.85 -5.69
C THR A 37 1.81 -1.29 -4.49
N ALA A 38 2.57 -0.76 -3.54
CA ALA A 38 2.03 -0.09 -2.36
C ALA A 38 2.44 1.38 -2.35
N ALA A 39 1.49 2.25 -1.98
CA ALA A 39 1.73 3.65 -1.70
C ALA A 39 1.80 3.85 -0.19
N VAL A 40 2.67 4.74 0.26
CA VAL A 40 2.86 5.06 1.67
C VAL A 40 2.86 6.57 1.89
N HIS A 41 2.76 7.00 3.13
CA HIS A 41 2.84 8.43 3.48
C HIS A 41 4.20 9.03 3.13
N PRO A 42 4.26 10.35 2.85
CA PRO A 42 5.54 11.03 2.75
C PRO A 42 6.22 11.06 4.13
N LYS A 43 7.53 11.23 4.12
CA LYS A 43 8.31 11.34 5.36
C LYS A 43 7.83 12.52 6.20
N THR A 44 7.55 13.65 5.54
CA THR A 44 6.98 14.84 6.17
C THR A 44 5.64 15.13 5.53
N CYS A 45 4.57 15.16 6.31
CA CYS A 45 3.22 15.44 5.80
C CYS A 45 3.17 16.76 5.06
N GLY A 46 2.58 16.76 3.87
CA GLY A 46 2.47 17.94 3.00
C GLY A 46 3.71 18.22 2.17
N LYS A 47 4.77 17.43 2.30
CA LYS A 47 6.03 17.62 1.57
C LYS A 47 6.43 16.38 0.79
N PRO A 48 5.88 16.16 -0.40
CA PRO A 48 6.19 14.95 -1.18
C PRO A 48 7.67 14.84 -1.55
N SER A 49 8.38 15.96 -1.63
CA SER A 49 9.82 15.94 -1.90
C SER A 49 10.67 15.46 -0.73
N SER A 50 10.07 15.28 0.45
CA SER A 50 10.81 14.81 1.63
C SER A 50 11.14 13.32 1.60
N GLY A 51 10.63 12.58 0.62
CA GLY A 51 10.74 11.14 0.56
C GLY A 51 9.54 10.45 1.20
N THR A 52 9.65 9.15 1.43
CA THR A 52 8.56 8.33 1.97
C THR A 52 8.92 7.78 3.34
N LYS A 53 7.89 7.51 4.15
CA LYS A 53 8.05 6.88 5.46
C LYS A 53 8.80 5.55 5.35
N LEU A 54 8.40 4.73 4.38
CA LEU A 54 9.13 3.53 3.99
C LEU A 54 9.79 3.84 2.66
N LYS A 55 11.08 3.60 2.55
CA LYS A 55 11.82 3.89 1.31
C LYS A 55 11.23 3.15 0.13
N TYR A 56 11.28 3.77 -1.05
CA TYR A 56 10.96 3.07 -2.29
C TYR A 56 11.83 1.82 -2.41
N GLY A 57 11.23 0.71 -2.80
CA GLY A 57 11.92 -0.57 -2.87
C GLY A 57 11.78 -1.41 -1.60
N THR A 58 11.22 -0.86 -0.53
CA THR A 58 10.95 -1.64 0.68
C THR A 58 9.90 -2.70 0.36
N GLN A 59 10.18 -3.95 0.73
CA GLN A 59 9.21 -5.03 0.63
C GLN A 59 8.43 -5.14 1.93
N ILE A 60 7.11 -5.22 1.80
CA ILE A 60 6.18 -5.38 2.92
C ILE A 60 5.71 -6.81 2.96
N TYR A 61 5.78 -7.44 4.13
CA TYR A 61 5.23 -8.78 4.35
C TYR A 61 4.25 -8.72 5.52
N THR A 62 2.96 -8.86 5.24
CA THR A 62 1.94 -8.86 6.29
C THR A 62 2.01 -10.13 7.11
N VAL A 63 1.74 -10.02 8.41
CA VAL A 63 1.77 -11.17 9.32
C VAL A 63 0.71 -12.19 8.91
N ASN A 64 -0.48 -11.70 8.53
CA ASN A 64 -1.55 -12.53 8.00
C ASN A 64 -1.82 -12.13 6.56
N GLU A 65 -2.15 -13.10 5.72
CA GLU A 65 -2.54 -12.81 4.35
C GLU A 65 -3.78 -11.93 4.30
N LEU A 66 -3.82 -11.03 3.32
CA LEU A 66 -4.97 -10.17 3.08
C LEU A 66 -5.78 -10.74 1.91
N TYR A 67 -7.09 -10.80 2.07
CA TYR A 67 -7.97 -11.13 0.95
C TYR A 67 -8.09 -9.92 0.03
N LEU A 68 -7.71 -10.08 -1.23
CA LEU A 68 -7.74 -9.02 -2.22
C LEU A 68 -8.85 -9.32 -3.25
N PRO A 69 -9.99 -8.61 -3.20
CA PRO A 69 -11.05 -8.80 -4.19
C PRO A 69 -10.52 -8.65 -5.61
N GLY A 70 -10.87 -9.60 -6.49
CA GLY A 70 -10.42 -9.61 -7.88
C GLY A 70 -9.06 -10.23 -8.13
N PHE A 71 -8.31 -10.52 -7.09
CA PHE A 71 -7.03 -11.23 -7.21
C PHE A 71 -7.29 -12.72 -7.39
N ALA A 72 -6.68 -13.32 -8.43
CA ALA A 72 -6.96 -14.70 -8.82
C ALA A 72 -6.75 -15.71 -7.67
N ASN A 73 -5.66 -15.55 -6.92
CA ASN A 73 -5.37 -16.44 -5.80
C ASN A 73 -6.14 -16.07 -4.52
N GLY A 74 -6.80 -14.93 -4.48
CA GLY A 74 -7.59 -14.45 -3.36
C GLY A 74 -6.78 -13.81 -2.25
N TYR A 75 -5.73 -14.46 -1.79
CA TYR A 75 -4.95 -14.01 -0.62
C TYR A 75 -3.52 -13.67 -0.99
N LYS A 76 -2.99 -12.62 -0.37
CA LYS A 76 -1.62 -12.17 -0.62
C LYS A 76 -1.05 -11.50 0.62
N ASP A 77 0.26 -11.65 0.84
CA ASP A 77 0.93 -11.07 2.01
C ASP A 77 2.20 -10.29 1.68
N ASP A 78 2.51 -10.08 0.39
CA ASP A 78 3.73 -9.35 0.01
C ASP A 78 3.45 -8.20 -0.96
N PHE A 79 4.07 -7.06 -0.71
CA PHE A 79 3.87 -5.83 -1.48
C PHE A 79 5.19 -5.08 -1.59
N LEU A 80 5.28 -4.19 -2.57
CA LEU A 80 6.50 -3.41 -2.84
C LEU A 80 6.17 -1.91 -2.80
N VAL A 81 6.90 -1.17 -1.98
CA VAL A 81 6.72 0.28 -1.88
C VAL A 81 7.28 0.96 -3.12
N GLU A 82 6.41 1.56 -3.91
CA GLU A 82 6.77 2.27 -5.14
C GLU A 82 6.04 3.61 -5.29
N ASP A 83 5.11 3.91 -4.40
CA ASP A 83 4.25 5.07 -4.58
C ASP A 83 4.07 5.84 -3.27
N MET A 84 3.48 7.01 -3.38
CA MET A 84 3.18 7.88 -2.25
C MET A 84 1.71 8.27 -2.32
N GLY A 85 1.03 8.29 -1.18
CA GLY A 85 -0.36 8.68 -1.11
C GLY A 85 -0.67 9.46 0.16
N ASP A 86 -1.90 9.99 0.25
CA ASP A 86 -2.36 10.80 1.39
C ASP A 86 -1.28 11.79 1.83
N VAL A 87 -0.77 12.56 0.85
CA VAL A 87 0.42 13.42 1.00
C VAL A 87 0.29 14.37 2.19
N ASN A 88 -0.92 14.87 2.46
CA ASN A 88 -1.15 15.81 3.56
C ASN A 88 -1.46 15.10 4.88
N CYS A 89 -1.47 13.77 4.91
CA CYS A 89 -1.80 12.97 6.09
C CYS A 89 -3.15 13.38 6.70
N SER A 90 -4.12 13.69 5.84
CA SER A 90 -5.39 14.31 6.26
C SER A 90 -6.53 13.31 6.39
N LYS A 91 -6.33 12.04 5.99
CA LYS A 91 -7.40 11.04 5.99
C LYS A 91 -7.53 10.25 7.27
N GLY A 92 -6.69 10.52 8.27
CA GLY A 92 -6.75 9.85 9.55
C GLY A 92 -6.19 8.43 9.56
N PHE A 93 -5.42 8.07 8.54
CA PHE A 93 -4.76 6.75 8.51
C PHE A 93 -3.58 6.72 9.48
N SER A 94 -3.22 5.50 9.89
CA SER A 94 -2.05 5.29 10.75
C SER A 94 -0.76 5.75 10.09
N PRO A 95 0.30 6.09 10.88
CA PRO A 95 1.55 6.62 10.31
C PRO A 95 2.18 5.72 9.25
N TYR A 96 2.12 4.41 9.43
CA TYR A 96 2.71 3.43 8.51
C TYR A 96 1.64 2.67 7.74
N TRP A 97 0.54 3.35 7.41
CA TRP A 97 -0.49 2.90 6.48
C TRP A 97 0.13 2.63 5.10
N PHE A 98 -0.43 1.66 4.39
CA PHE A 98 -0.13 1.53 2.97
C PHE A 98 -1.41 1.27 2.16
N ASP A 99 -1.32 1.59 0.88
CA ASP A 99 -2.43 1.56 -0.07
C ASP A 99 -2.04 0.64 -1.22
N ILE A 100 -2.82 -0.39 -1.47
CA ILE A 100 -2.49 -1.40 -2.47
C ILE A 100 -3.09 -1.02 -3.80
N TYR A 101 -2.28 -1.01 -4.85
CA TYR A 101 -2.74 -0.74 -6.22
C TYR A 101 -3.56 -1.92 -6.73
N PHE A 102 -4.83 -1.69 -7.03
CA PHE A 102 -5.75 -2.71 -7.52
C PHE A 102 -5.90 -2.70 -9.04
N GLY A 103 -5.31 -1.75 -9.72
CA GLY A 103 -5.35 -1.70 -11.18
C GLY A 103 -5.83 -0.38 -11.75
N VAL A 104 -6.05 -0.37 -13.05
CA VAL A 104 -6.52 0.82 -13.78
C VAL A 104 -7.97 1.11 -13.44
N LYS A 105 -8.29 2.39 -13.26
CA LYS A 105 -9.67 2.84 -13.00
C LYS A 105 -10.65 2.22 -13.99
N GLY A 106 -11.74 1.71 -13.46
CA GLY A 106 -12.81 1.09 -14.23
C GLY A 106 -13.85 0.51 -13.30
N SER A 107 -15.01 0.10 -13.82
CA SER A 107 -16.13 -0.34 -12.99
C SER A 107 -15.78 -1.53 -12.08
N SER A 108 -15.13 -2.54 -12.62
CA SER A 108 -14.75 -3.74 -11.85
C SER A 108 -13.64 -3.44 -10.85
N THR A 109 -12.61 -2.73 -11.29
CA THR A 109 -11.44 -2.42 -10.49
C THR A 109 -11.81 -1.52 -9.31
N ASP A 110 -12.60 -0.49 -9.58
CA ASP A 110 -13.04 0.44 -8.53
C ASP A 110 -13.96 -0.27 -7.54
N LYS A 111 -14.80 -1.17 -8.02
CA LYS A 111 -15.65 -1.98 -7.15
C LYS A 111 -14.82 -2.88 -6.22
N ASN A 112 -13.78 -3.51 -6.76
CA ASN A 112 -12.89 -4.36 -5.97
C ASN A 112 -12.17 -3.55 -4.89
N ALA A 113 -11.66 -2.37 -5.23
CA ALA A 113 -11.01 -1.48 -4.28
C ALA A 113 -11.96 -1.03 -3.17
N LYS A 114 -13.20 -0.67 -3.53
CA LYS A 114 -14.24 -0.33 -2.57
C LYS A 114 -14.59 -1.49 -1.65
N THR A 115 -14.71 -2.69 -2.20
CA THR A 115 -15.01 -3.89 -1.44
C THR A 115 -13.89 -4.20 -0.44
N PHE A 116 -12.63 -3.99 -0.83
CA PHE A 116 -11.52 -4.13 0.11
C PHE A 116 -11.66 -3.13 1.27
N GLY A 117 -11.96 -1.88 0.96
CA GLY A 117 -12.22 -0.84 1.93
C GLY A 117 -11.02 -0.51 2.81
N LEU A 118 -11.29 -0.27 4.08
CA LEU A 118 -10.27 0.02 5.07
C LEU A 118 -10.08 -1.19 5.99
N LYS A 119 -8.88 -1.76 5.99
CA LYS A 119 -8.49 -2.80 6.93
C LYS A 119 -7.77 -2.16 8.10
N LYS A 120 -8.13 -2.55 9.31
CA LYS A 120 -7.50 -2.08 10.54
C LYS A 120 -6.69 -3.21 11.17
N ASN A 121 -5.75 -2.83 11.99
CA ASN A 121 -4.96 -3.80 12.77
C ASN A 121 -4.14 -4.77 11.91
N VAL A 122 -3.61 -4.28 10.79
CA VAL A 122 -2.72 -5.06 9.93
C VAL A 122 -1.29 -4.82 10.38
N SER A 123 -0.64 -5.87 10.85
CA SER A 123 0.77 -5.83 11.23
C SER A 123 1.62 -6.41 10.11
N TYR A 124 2.80 -5.84 9.90
CA TYR A 124 3.67 -6.31 8.83
C TYR A 124 5.15 -6.15 9.19
N GLU A 125 5.98 -6.88 8.47
CA GLU A 125 7.45 -6.79 8.52
C GLU A 125 7.93 -6.11 7.24
N THR A 126 9.14 -5.57 7.27
CA THR A 126 9.75 -4.94 6.09
C THR A 126 11.12 -5.51 5.81
N TYR A 127 11.47 -5.50 4.55
CA TYR A 127 12.78 -5.96 4.07
C TYR A 127 13.37 -4.99 3.07
#